data_a360e5a798ccbdf079aa9db6ad92b4d3
#
_entry.id   a360e5a798ccbdf079aa9db6ad92b4d3
#
_cell.length_a   1.000
_cell.length_b   1.000
_cell.length_c   1.000
_cell.angle_alpha   90.00
_cell.angle_beta   90.00
_cell.angle_gamma   90.00
#
_symmetry.space_group_name_H-M   'P 1'
#
loop_
_entity.id
_entity.type
_entity.pdbx_description
1 polymer ?
#
loop_
_entity_poly.entity_id
_entity_poly.type
_entity_poly.pdbx_seq_one_letter_code
_entity_poly.pdbx_strand_id
1 'polypeptide(L)'
;MAAQRLDGKACAAEVETNLVERIDAVKKQGIEPHLAVIIVGDDPASHVYVNSKIKTCERLGIRSTHIALAADETEAVLREHIHTLNERTDVHGILVQSPLPDHMDETALTDLIHPNKDVDGFHPENLGRLVQGRTNGMLPCTPSGVMRMLRWAGIELEGMKALQFNAS
;
A
#
# COMPACT_ATOMS: atom_id res chain seq x y z
N MET A 1 15.21 18.01 -27.15
CA MET A 1 15.43 18.12 -25.68
C MET A 1 15.92 16.77 -25.19
N ALA A 2 16.91 16.71 -24.30
CA ALA A 2 17.32 15.45 -23.68
C ALA A 2 16.26 14.99 -22.66
N ALA A 3 16.09 13.66 -22.52
CA ALA A 3 15.20 13.09 -21.50
C ALA A 3 15.73 13.41 -20.10
N GLN A 4 14.84 13.78 -19.18
CA GLN A 4 15.16 13.99 -17.78
C GLN A 4 14.83 12.71 -17.01
N ARG A 5 15.79 12.22 -16.22
CA ARG A 5 15.56 11.10 -15.29
C ARG A 5 14.96 11.63 -14.00
N LEU A 6 13.84 11.05 -13.56
CA LEU A 6 13.26 11.34 -12.26
C LEU A 6 13.91 10.44 -11.20
N ASP A 7 14.40 11.04 -10.12
CA ASP A 7 15.03 10.32 -9.02
C ASP A 7 13.97 9.90 -7.97
N GLY A 8 13.44 8.69 -8.12
CA GLY A 8 12.45 8.13 -7.19
C GLY A 8 12.96 7.97 -5.76
N LYS A 9 14.28 7.74 -5.56
CA LYS A 9 14.86 7.63 -4.21
C LYS A 9 14.87 8.96 -3.50
N ALA A 10 15.26 10.04 -4.18
CA ALA A 10 15.22 11.39 -3.61
C ALA A 10 13.78 11.82 -3.28
N CYS A 11 12.84 11.56 -4.18
CA CYS A 11 11.42 11.82 -3.92
C CYS A 11 10.91 11.02 -2.70
N ALA A 12 11.25 9.74 -2.59
CA ALA A 12 10.86 8.91 -1.45
C ALA A 12 11.44 9.42 -0.13
N ALA A 13 12.71 9.84 -0.10
CA ALA A 13 13.36 10.37 1.09
C ALA A 13 12.65 11.63 1.61
N GLU A 14 12.20 12.53 0.73
CA GLU A 14 11.41 13.70 1.12
C GLU A 14 10.04 13.30 1.67
N VAL A 15 9.36 12.33 1.04
CA VAL A 15 8.09 11.80 1.55
C VAL A 15 8.27 11.23 2.95
N GLU A 16 9.33 10.45 3.19
CA GLU A 16 9.62 9.86 4.49
C GLU A 16 9.87 10.93 5.55
N THR A 17 10.61 11.99 5.23
CA THR A 17 10.83 13.12 6.15
C THR A 17 9.49 13.73 6.59
N ASN A 18 8.60 14.01 5.66
CA ASN A 18 7.27 14.55 5.97
C ASN A 18 6.40 13.55 6.75
N LEU A 19 6.57 12.23 6.53
CA LEU A 19 5.84 11.20 7.26
C LEU A 19 6.24 11.13 8.72
N VAL A 20 7.52 11.30 9.07
CA VAL A 20 7.99 11.30 10.46
C VAL A 20 7.24 12.34 11.29
N GLU A 21 7.14 13.57 10.81
CA GLU A 21 6.41 14.64 11.51
C GLU A 21 4.93 14.29 11.71
N ARG A 22 4.28 13.69 10.70
CA ARG A 22 2.88 13.28 10.78
C ARG A 22 2.68 12.12 11.75
N ILE A 23 3.60 11.15 11.75
CA ILE A 23 3.58 10.00 12.67
C ILE A 23 3.73 10.50 14.10
N ASP A 24 4.67 11.41 14.36
CA ASP A 24 4.87 11.99 15.68
C ASP A 24 3.63 12.77 16.15
N ALA A 25 2.98 13.47 15.25
CA ALA A 25 1.76 14.20 15.57
C ALA A 25 0.60 13.28 16.00
N VAL A 26 0.40 12.15 15.33
CA VAL A 26 -0.65 11.18 15.72
C VAL A 26 -0.27 10.40 16.97
N LYS A 27 1.02 10.11 17.19
CA LYS A 27 1.51 9.48 18.42
C LYS A 27 1.29 10.36 19.65
N LYS A 28 1.46 11.67 19.53
CA LYS A 28 1.15 12.63 20.60
C LYS A 28 -0.34 12.63 20.97
N GLN A 29 -1.22 12.16 20.09
CA GLN A 29 -2.64 11.98 20.35
C GLN A 29 -2.97 10.59 20.94
N GLY A 30 -1.97 9.77 21.25
CA GLY A 30 -2.13 8.43 21.78
C GLY A 30 -2.43 7.37 20.71
N ILE A 31 -2.28 7.69 19.42
CA ILE A 31 -2.51 6.75 18.32
C ILE A 31 -1.15 6.19 17.87
N GLU A 32 -0.98 4.89 17.94
CA GLU A 32 0.18 4.20 17.40
C GLU A 32 -0.15 3.66 16.00
N PRO A 33 0.35 4.26 14.89
CA PRO A 33 0.07 3.76 13.54
C PRO A 33 0.51 2.30 13.41
N HIS A 34 -0.38 1.45 12.86
CA HIS A 34 -0.15 0.02 12.78
C HIS A 34 -0.59 -0.55 11.44
N LEU A 35 0.34 -1.19 10.74
CA LEU A 35 0.15 -1.91 9.50
C LEU A 35 0.20 -3.42 9.74
N ALA A 36 -0.82 -4.14 9.31
CA ALA A 36 -0.80 -5.60 9.23
C ALA A 36 -0.50 -6.04 7.79
N VAL A 37 0.48 -6.92 7.61
CA VAL A 37 0.89 -7.47 6.32
C VAL A 37 0.71 -8.97 6.35
N ILE A 38 -0.05 -9.50 5.41
CA ILE A 38 -0.24 -10.95 5.22
C ILE A 38 0.48 -11.36 3.94
N ILE A 39 1.25 -12.43 4.01
CA ILE A 39 1.87 -13.10 2.85
C ILE A 39 1.46 -14.56 2.87
N VAL A 40 1.15 -15.12 1.70
CA VAL A 40 0.83 -16.54 1.53
C VAL A 40 1.83 -17.15 0.58
N GLY A 41 2.51 -18.20 1.04
CA GLY A 41 3.54 -18.90 0.27
C GLY A 41 4.93 -18.28 0.39
N ASP A 42 5.84 -18.81 -0.44
CA ASP A 42 7.28 -18.57 -0.34
C ASP A 42 7.85 -17.86 -1.59
N ASP A 43 7.03 -17.07 -2.31
CA ASP A 43 7.56 -16.31 -3.46
C ASP A 43 8.67 -15.35 -3.02
N PRO A 44 9.92 -15.53 -3.57
CA PRO A 44 11.06 -14.73 -3.12
C PRO A 44 10.89 -13.23 -3.36
N ALA A 45 10.20 -12.82 -4.43
CA ALA A 45 9.99 -11.42 -4.74
C ALA A 45 9.04 -10.79 -3.70
N SER A 46 7.95 -11.47 -3.35
CA SER A 46 7.01 -11.06 -2.32
C SER A 46 7.70 -10.88 -0.96
N HIS A 47 8.57 -11.81 -0.57
CA HIS A 47 9.35 -11.70 0.68
C HIS A 47 10.27 -10.48 0.69
N VAL A 48 10.93 -10.15 -0.43
CA VAL A 48 11.78 -8.95 -0.54
C VAL A 48 10.94 -7.69 -0.34
N TYR A 49 9.77 -7.60 -0.97
CA TYR A 49 8.86 -6.45 -0.83
C TYR A 49 8.31 -6.31 0.59
N VAL A 50 7.85 -7.41 1.19
CA VAL A 50 7.32 -7.41 2.56
C VAL A 50 8.40 -7.00 3.55
N ASN A 51 9.61 -7.58 3.46
CA ASN A 51 10.73 -7.21 4.32
C ASN A 51 11.12 -5.73 4.18
N SER A 52 11.09 -5.18 2.97
CA SER A 52 11.34 -3.75 2.74
C SER A 52 10.28 -2.88 3.40
N LYS A 53 9.00 -3.26 3.31
CA LYS A 53 7.88 -2.56 3.96
C LYS A 53 8.02 -2.58 5.48
N ILE A 54 8.31 -3.74 6.08
CA ILE A 54 8.52 -3.91 7.53
C ILE A 54 9.66 -3.01 8.02
N LYS A 55 10.83 -3.08 7.37
CA LYS A 55 11.99 -2.24 7.72
C LYS A 55 11.68 -0.74 7.62
N THR A 56 10.88 -0.35 6.63
CA THR A 56 10.46 1.04 6.48
C THR A 56 9.50 1.45 7.59
N CYS A 57 8.53 0.60 7.96
CA CYS A 57 7.65 0.83 9.10
C CYS A 57 8.44 1.00 10.40
N GLU A 58 9.39 0.10 10.68
CA GLU A 58 10.26 0.18 11.86
C GLU A 58 11.03 1.50 11.91
N ARG A 59 11.67 1.87 10.80
CA ARG A 59 12.45 3.10 10.69
C ARG A 59 11.61 4.36 10.87
N LEU A 60 10.36 4.35 10.41
CA LEU A 60 9.42 5.46 10.55
C LEU A 60 8.64 5.43 11.87
N GLY A 61 8.83 4.39 12.70
CA GLY A 61 8.11 4.25 13.95
C GLY A 61 6.64 3.88 13.78
N ILE A 62 6.28 3.17 12.71
CA ILE A 62 4.99 2.54 12.48
C ILE A 62 5.09 1.11 13.01
N ARG A 63 4.15 0.70 13.85
CA ARG A 63 4.03 -0.69 14.29
C ARG A 63 3.66 -1.56 13.09
N SER A 64 4.27 -2.74 12.96
CA SER A 64 3.89 -3.71 11.93
C SER A 64 3.63 -5.09 12.53
N THR A 65 2.59 -5.76 12.03
CA THR A 65 2.32 -7.18 12.28
C THR A 65 2.51 -7.92 10.97
N HIS A 66 3.29 -8.98 11.00
CA HIS A 66 3.55 -9.83 9.84
C HIS A 66 2.94 -11.21 10.08
N ILE A 67 2.05 -11.63 9.17
CA ILE A 67 1.39 -12.93 9.15
C ILE A 67 1.88 -13.67 7.91
N ALA A 68 2.63 -14.74 8.11
CA ALA A 68 3.09 -15.62 7.05
C ALA A 68 2.26 -16.90 7.07
N LEU A 69 1.59 -17.21 5.97
CA LEU A 69 0.78 -18.40 5.76
C LEU A 69 1.48 -19.33 4.78
N ALA A 70 1.30 -20.64 4.96
CA ALA A 70 1.86 -21.64 4.04
C ALA A 70 1.25 -21.52 2.64
N ALA A 71 1.99 -21.97 1.61
CA ALA A 71 1.52 -21.91 0.23
C ALA A 71 0.29 -22.78 -0.05
N ASP A 72 0.08 -23.82 0.74
CA ASP A 72 -1.06 -24.74 0.67
C ASP A 72 -2.17 -24.39 1.67
N GLU A 73 -2.07 -23.23 2.33
CA GLU A 73 -3.09 -22.79 3.27
C GLU A 73 -4.43 -22.54 2.55
N THR A 74 -5.52 -22.74 3.27
CA THR A 74 -6.85 -22.56 2.71
C THR A 74 -7.26 -21.11 2.63
N GLU A 75 -8.09 -20.77 1.63
CA GLU A 75 -8.69 -19.44 1.50
C GLU A 75 -9.50 -19.06 2.75
N ALA A 76 -10.14 -20.04 3.43
CA ALA A 76 -10.90 -19.81 4.65
C ALA A 76 -10.04 -19.25 5.79
N VAL A 77 -8.80 -19.72 5.94
CA VAL A 77 -7.86 -19.21 6.96
C VAL A 77 -7.46 -17.78 6.66
N LEU A 78 -7.17 -17.44 5.39
CA LEU A 78 -6.85 -16.07 5.01
C LEU A 78 -8.05 -15.13 5.24
N ARG A 79 -9.28 -15.57 4.92
CA ARG A 79 -10.52 -14.82 5.22
C ARG A 79 -10.66 -14.52 6.71
N GLU A 80 -10.42 -15.51 7.57
CA GLU A 80 -10.48 -15.35 9.02
C GLU A 80 -9.47 -14.32 9.53
N HIS A 81 -8.23 -14.35 9.01
CA HIS A 81 -7.22 -13.35 9.34
C HIS A 81 -7.67 -11.94 8.93
N ILE A 82 -8.20 -11.77 7.70
CA ILE A 82 -8.68 -10.47 7.23
C ILE A 82 -9.83 -9.98 8.11
N HIS A 83 -10.81 -10.82 8.43
CA HIS A 83 -11.93 -10.46 9.32
C HIS A 83 -11.43 -10.04 10.70
N THR A 84 -10.54 -10.82 11.29
CA THR A 84 -9.96 -10.49 12.60
C THR A 84 -9.24 -9.14 12.58
N LEU A 85 -8.48 -8.85 11.54
CA LEU A 85 -7.77 -7.58 11.40
C LEU A 85 -8.71 -6.40 11.14
N ASN A 86 -9.82 -6.62 10.43
CA ASN A 86 -10.85 -5.61 10.22
C ASN A 86 -11.49 -5.15 11.55
N GLU A 87 -11.76 -6.09 12.46
CA GLU A 87 -12.38 -5.81 13.77
C GLU A 87 -11.42 -5.14 14.75
N ARG A 88 -10.12 -5.27 14.57
CA ARG A 88 -9.12 -4.69 15.46
C ARG A 88 -9.02 -3.19 15.31
N THR A 89 -9.34 -2.44 16.37
CA THR A 89 -9.26 -0.97 16.42
C THR A 89 -7.83 -0.45 16.48
N ASP A 90 -6.87 -1.28 16.88
CA ASP A 90 -5.44 -0.95 16.90
C ASP A 90 -4.71 -1.22 15.57
N VAL A 91 -5.40 -1.78 14.56
CA VAL A 91 -4.89 -1.98 13.20
C VAL A 91 -5.48 -0.92 12.28
N HIS A 92 -4.63 -0.11 11.66
CA HIS A 92 -5.04 1.03 10.84
C HIS A 92 -4.90 0.78 9.34
N GLY A 93 -4.09 -0.21 8.95
CA GLY A 93 -3.91 -0.62 7.57
C GLY A 93 -3.70 -2.13 7.46
N ILE A 94 -4.26 -2.72 6.40
CA ILE A 94 -4.13 -4.13 6.08
C ILE A 94 -3.60 -4.24 4.66
N LEU A 95 -2.60 -5.08 4.47
CA LEU A 95 -2.01 -5.43 3.20
C LEU A 95 -2.00 -6.95 3.04
N VAL A 96 -2.61 -7.45 1.99
CA VAL A 96 -2.44 -8.83 1.52
C VAL A 96 -1.47 -8.78 0.34
N GLN A 97 -0.29 -9.36 0.50
CA GLN A 97 0.75 -9.28 -0.52
C GLN A 97 0.46 -10.18 -1.70
N SER A 98 0.32 -9.58 -2.89
CA SER A 98 0.19 -10.29 -4.18
C SER A 98 1.56 -10.75 -4.71
N PRO A 99 1.60 -11.82 -5.53
CA PRO A 99 0.45 -12.65 -5.91
C PRO A 99 0.06 -13.66 -4.81
N LEU A 100 -1.22 -14.03 -4.76
CA LEU A 100 -1.68 -15.16 -3.97
C LEU A 100 -1.52 -16.48 -4.75
N PRO A 101 -1.50 -17.66 -4.08
CA PRO A 101 -1.53 -18.96 -4.75
C PRO A 101 -2.75 -19.12 -5.67
N ASP A 102 -2.60 -19.82 -6.81
CA ASP A 102 -3.62 -19.99 -7.86
C ASP A 102 -4.96 -20.57 -7.37
N HIS A 103 -4.97 -21.27 -6.24
CA HIS A 103 -6.21 -21.82 -5.66
C HIS A 103 -7.02 -20.82 -4.85
N MET A 104 -6.54 -19.58 -4.70
CA MET A 104 -7.21 -18.50 -3.97
C MET A 104 -7.75 -17.45 -4.93
N ASP A 105 -8.98 -16.98 -4.68
CA ASP A 105 -9.54 -15.82 -5.38
C ASP A 105 -9.02 -14.53 -4.77
N GLU A 106 -7.91 -14.02 -5.31
CA GLU A 106 -7.25 -12.81 -4.83
C GLU A 106 -8.19 -11.60 -4.81
N THR A 107 -9.04 -11.45 -5.83
CA THR A 107 -9.99 -10.33 -5.91
C THR A 107 -11.02 -10.42 -4.79
N ALA A 108 -11.64 -11.59 -4.62
CA ALA A 108 -12.64 -11.79 -3.58
C ALA A 108 -12.06 -11.66 -2.18
N LEU A 109 -10.78 -11.96 -1.99
CA LEU A 109 -10.09 -11.84 -0.69
C LEU A 109 -9.70 -10.41 -0.37
N THR A 110 -9.17 -9.67 -1.34
CA THR A 110 -8.79 -8.27 -1.15
C THR A 110 -10.01 -7.37 -0.95
N ASP A 111 -11.15 -7.70 -1.57
CA ASP A 111 -12.43 -7.02 -1.37
C ASP A 111 -13.02 -7.19 0.04
N LEU A 112 -12.50 -8.13 0.84
CA LEU A 112 -12.89 -8.28 2.26
C LEU A 112 -12.20 -7.26 3.17
N ILE A 113 -11.11 -6.66 2.74
CA ILE A 113 -10.42 -5.65 3.54
C ILE A 113 -11.33 -4.43 3.68
N HIS A 114 -11.53 -3.96 4.91
CA HIS A 114 -12.35 -2.77 5.13
C HIS A 114 -11.78 -1.57 4.33
N PRO A 115 -12.59 -0.82 3.56
CA PRO A 115 -12.12 0.25 2.67
C PRO A 115 -11.20 1.29 3.34
N ASN A 116 -11.44 1.58 4.62
CA ASN A 116 -10.60 2.51 5.38
C ASN A 116 -9.28 1.90 5.87
N LYS A 117 -9.09 0.58 5.71
CA LYS A 117 -7.85 -0.14 6.05
C LYS A 117 -7.13 -0.70 4.82
N ASP A 118 -7.73 -0.57 3.62
CA ASP A 118 -7.15 -0.95 2.34
C ASP A 118 -6.02 -0.01 1.95
N VAL A 119 -4.80 -0.33 2.37
CA VAL A 119 -3.64 0.55 2.11
C VAL A 119 -3.15 0.52 0.67
N ASP A 120 -3.49 -0.49 -0.11
CA ASP A 120 -3.17 -0.56 -1.53
C ASP A 120 -4.14 0.24 -2.41
N GLY A 121 -5.33 0.56 -1.90
CA GLY A 121 -6.34 1.37 -2.58
C GLY A 121 -7.07 0.66 -3.71
N PHE A 122 -7.14 -0.67 -3.68
CA PHE A 122 -7.81 -1.48 -4.71
C PHE A 122 -9.25 -1.87 -4.39
N HIS A 123 -9.70 -1.66 -3.16
CA HIS A 123 -11.09 -1.95 -2.80
C HIS A 123 -12.05 -1.20 -3.73
N PRO A 124 -13.14 -1.84 -4.23
CA PRO A 124 -14.08 -1.24 -5.19
C PRO A 124 -14.64 0.12 -4.74
N GLU A 125 -14.88 0.30 -3.44
CA GLU A 125 -15.34 1.57 -2.89
C GLU A 125 -14.28 2.68 -3.05
N ASN A 126 -13.00 2.39 -2.82
CA ASN A 126 -11.90 3.33 -2.99
C ASN A 126 -11.69 3.70 -4.46
N LEU A 127 -11.72 2.70 -5.35
CA LEU A 127 -11.67 2.91 -6.79
C LEU A 127 -12.88 3.70 -7.30
N GLY A 128 -14.08 3.41 -6.80
CA GLY A 128 -15.30 4.15 -7.12
C GLY A 128 -15.21 5.63 -6.71
N ARG A 129 -14.68 5.91 -5.52
CA ARG A 129 -14.40 7.28 -5.05
C ARG A 129 -13.41 8.00 -5.96
N LEU A 130 -12.32 7.33 -6.34
CA LEU A 130 -11.31 7.89 -7.25
C LEU A 130 -11.93 8.27 -8.61
N VAL A 131 -12.71 7.38 -9.23
CA VAL A 131 -13.39 7.63 -10.51
C VAL A 131 -14.36 8.81 -10.42
N GLN A 132 -15.00 9.00 -9.26
CA GLN A 132 -15.88 10.14 -9.00
C GLN A 132 -15.14 11.44 -8.65
N GLY A 133 -13.80 11.44 -8.66
CA GLY A 133 -13.00 12.60 -8.28
C GLY A 133 -13.03 12.93 -6.78
N ARG A 134 -13.47 11.99 -5.93
CA ARG A 134 -13.46 12.16 -4.48
C ARG A 134 -12.06 11.90 -3.92
N THR A 135 -11.64 12.71 -2.94
CA THR A 135 -10.28 12.64 -2.36
C THR A 135 -10.23 11.99 -0.98
N ASN A 136 -11.35 11.47 -0.49
CA ASN A 136 -11.50 10.91 0.86
C ASN A 136 -11.40 9.38 0.91
N GLY A 137 -10.84 8.74 -0.10
CA GLY A 137 -10.53 7.32 -0.15
C GLY A 137 -9.04 7.05 -0.19
N MET A 138 -8.66 5.78 0.02
CA MET A 138 -7.30 5.32 -0.27
C MET A 138 -7.08 5.31 -1.77
N LEU A 139 -5.90 5.72 -2.21
CA LEU A 139 -5.55 5.76 -3.64
C LEU A 139 -4.61 4.61 -3.97
N PRO A 140 -4.74 3.99 -5.16
CA PRO A 140 -3.80 2.97 -5.60
C PRO A 140 -2.36 3.46 -5.51
N CYS A 141 -1.51 2.69 -4.82
CA CYS A 141 -0.17 3.13 -4.44
C CYS A 141 0.73 3.43 -5.63
N THR A 142 0.75 2.58 -6.66
CA THR A 142 1.62 2.75 -7.83
C THR A 142 1.29 4.01 -8.64
N PRO A 143 0.05 4.25 -9.10
CA PRO A 143 -0.28 5.49 -9.80
C PRO A 143 -0.12 6.73 -8.91
N SER A 144 -0.41 6.63 -7.62
CA SER A 144 -0.17 7.73 -6.66
C SER A 144 1.30 8.08 -6.56
N GLY A 145 2.18 7.08 -6.54
CA GLY A 145 3.64 7.28 -6.56
C GLY A 145 4.12 7.96 -7.83
N VAL A 146 3.59 7.56 -9.00
CA VAL A 146 3.88 8.22 -10.28
C VAL A 146 3.46 9.70 -10.25
N MET A 147 2.24 9.98 -9.83
CA MET A 147 1.72 11.35 -9.72
C MET A 147 2.52 12.18 -8.70
N ARG A 148 2.95 11.56 -7.60
CA ARG A 148 3.81 12.21 -6.62
C ARG A 148 5.16 12.59 -7.21
N MET A 149 5.80 11.69 -7.94
CA MET A 149 7.08 11.92 -8.61
C MET A 149 7.01 13.06 -9.65
N LEU A 150 5.95 13.08 -10.45
CA LEU A 150 5.75 14.13 -11.47
C LEU A 150 5.59 15.51 -10.81
N ARG A 151 4.78 15.61 -9.76
CA ARG A 151 4.63 16.85 -8.99
C ARG A 151 5.92 17.28 -8.29
N TRP A 152 6.63 16.32 -7.71
CA TRP A 152 7.93 16.56 -7.06
C TRP A 152 8.97 17.13 -8.04
N ALA A 153 8.95 16.68 -9.28
CA ALA A 153 9.81 17.17 -10.34
C ALA A 153 9.35 18.52 -10.93
N GLY A 154 8.28 19.14 -10.43
CA GLY A 154 7.74 20.39 -10.94
C GLY A 154 7.09 20.29 -12.31
N ILE A 155 6.66 19.09 -12.72
CA ILE A 155 6.02 18.88 -14.03
C ILE A 155 4.55 19.26 -13.92
N GLU A 156 4.14 20.28 -14.65
CA GLU A 156 2.74 20.64 -14.85
C GLU A 156 2.09 19.64 -15.82
N LEU A 157 0.99 19.03 -15.39
CA LEU A 157 0.35 17.92 -16.13
C LEU A 157 -0.80 18.40 -17.02
N GLU A 158 -1.38 19.55 -16.71
CA GLU A 158 -2.54 20.07 -17.42
C GLU A 158 -2.20 20.33 -18.89
N GLY A 159 -2.99 19.77 -19.80
CA GLY A 159 -2.79 19.90 -21.25
C GLY A 159 -1.63 19.09 -21.83
N MET A 160 -0.88 18.32 -21.03
CA MET A 160 0.22 17.50 -21.48
C MET A 160 -0.23 16.21 -22.15
N LYS A 161 0.51 15.77 -23.19
CA LYS A 161 0.35 14.43 -23.76
C LYS A 161 1.24 13.47 -22.98
N ALA A 162 0.63 12.42 -22.40
CA ALA A 162 1.35 11.35 -21.73
C ALA A 162 1.38 10.10 -22.62
N LEU A 163 2.54 9.44 -22.67
CA LEU A 163 2.72 8.16 -23.33
C LEU A 163 3.40 7.22 -22.33
N GLN A 164 2.76 6.08 -22.07
CA GLN A 164 3.28 5.07 -21.15
C GLN A 164 3.68 3.81 -21.93
N PHE A 165 4.90 3.35 -21.72
CA PHE A 165 5.38 2.08 -22.21
C PHE A 165 5.51 1.12 -21.03
N ASN A 166 4.83 -0.02 -21.11
CA ASN A 166 4.99 -1.11 -20.16
C ASN A 166 5.85 -2.19 -20.82
N ALA A 167 6.84 -2.70 -20.10
CA ALA A 167 7.46 -3.96 -20.45
C ALA A 167 6.52 -5.09 -19.97
N SER A 168 6.06 -5.91 -20.90
CA SER A 168 5.33 -7.16 -20.63
C SER A 168 6.33 -8.27 -20.34
#